data_a9c37e8cb697ec2c9b24ae025efdd145
#
_entry.id   a9c37e8cb697ec2c9b24ae025efdd145
#
_cell.length_a   1.000
_cell.length_b   1.000
_cell.length_c   1.000
_cell.angle_alpha   90.00
_cell.angle_beta   90.00
_cell.angle_gamma   90.00
#
_symmetry.space_group_name_H-M   'P 1'
#
loop_
_entity.id
_entity.type
_entity.pdbx_description
1 polymer ?
#
loop_
_entity_poly.entity_id
_entity_poly.type
_entity_poly.pdbx_seq_one_letter_code
_entity_poly.pdbx_strand_id
1 'polypeptide(L)'
;MALPPQYSERSVFTGLITDIGELIGHEGGRFAIRSRYAAASIPPGASIACDGCCLSAVTVRADGAGSAFTVDVSNETLSKTTLGSWQVGRDVNLERALRAGDELGGHIVSGHVDGVARILDMRPDGESLRVLLELPLHLAPYVAPKGSVALDGTSLTVNEVAGTRFGVNLIPVTLTQTTWGRKKP
;
A
#
# COMPACT_ATOMS: atom_id res chain seq x y z
N MET A 1 -29.42 -0.48 -23.86
CA MET A 1 -28.54 -1.16 -22.90
C MET A 1 -27.70 -0.05 -22.26
N ALA A 2 -28.05 0.35 -21.03
CA ALA A 2 -27.33 1.41 -20.32
C ALA A 2 -25.93 0.84 -19.96
N LEU A 3 -24.87 1.60 -20.28
CA LEU A 3 -23.53 1.30 -19.79
C LEU A 3 -23.56 1.31 -18.26
N PRO A 4 -22.89 0.34 -17.57
CA PRO A 4 -22.77 0.39 -16.13
C PRO A 4 -22.16 1.73 -15.72
N PRO A 5 -22.50 2.26 -14.52
CA PRO A 5 -21.89 3.48 -14.05
C PRO A 5 -20.37 3.30 -14.10
N GLN A 6 -19.70 4.19 -14.82
CA GLN A 6 -18.24 4.25 -14.81
C GLN A 6 -17.86 4.61 -13.38
N TYR A 7 -17.38 3.63 -12.63
CA TYR A 7 -16.77 3.88 -11.33
C TYR A 7 -15.61 4.84 -11.60
N SER A 8 -15.75 6.06 -11.12
CA SER A 8 -14.72 7.08 -11.24
C SER A 8 -13.47 6.55 -10.55
N GLU A 9 -12.38 6.42 -11.29
CA GLU A 9 -11.06 5.94 -10.85
C GLU A 9 -10.36 6.86 -9.82
N ARG A 10 -11.13 7.63 -9.07
CA ARG A 10 -10.62 8.62 -8.11
C ARG A 10 -10.85 8.20 -6.67
N SER A 11 -10.36 7.02 -6.32
CA SER A 11 -10.31 6.62 -4.92
C SER A 11 -9.18 7.38 -4.23
N VAL A 12 -9.42 7.82 -3.00
CA VAL A 12 -8.44 8.48 -2.13
C VAL A 12 -8.22 7.59 -0.92
N PHE A 13 -6.99 7.51 -0.48
CA PHE A 13 -6.54 6.82 0.72
C PHE A 13 -5.83 7.81 1.64
N THR A 14 -5.49 7.38 2.85
CA THR A 14 -4.82 8.23 3.85
C THR A 14 -3.38 7.81 4.12
N GLY A 15 -3.02 6.57 3.73
CA GLY A 15 -1.77 5.93 4.11
C GLY A 15 -1.79 5.38 5.54
N LEU A 16 -2.98 5.22 6.14
CA LEU A 16 -3.17 4.54 7.41
C LEU A 16 -3.59 3.09 7.14
N ILE A 17 -2.68 2.16 7.40
CA ILE A 17 -2.94 0.75 7.18
C ILE A 17 -3.97 0.26 8.20
N THR A 18 -5.07 -0.33 7.70
CA THR A 18 -6.19 -0.80 8.52
C THR A 18 -6.24 -2.33 8.62
N ASP A 19 -5.47 -3.04 7.79
CA ASP A 19 -5.32 -4.49 7.85
C ASP A 19 -4.00 -4.95 7.26
N ILE A 20 -3.52 -6.09 7.69
CA ILE A 20 -2.45 -6.84 7.03
C ILE A 20 -3.09 -8.09 6.46
N GLY A 21 -3.24 -8.10 5.14
CA GLY A 21 -3.76 -9.24 4.39
C GLY A 21 -2.65 -10.22 4.01
N GLU A 22 -3.05 -11.33 3.40
CA GLU A 22 -2.15 -12.37 2.90
C GLU A 22 -2.44 -12.64 1.43
N LEU A 23 -1.41 -12.69 0.60
CA LEU A 23 -1.53 -13.19 -0.77
C LEU A 23 -1.72 -14.71 -0.75
N ILE A 24 -2.92 -15.17 -1.11
CA ILE A 24 -3.29 -16.59 -1.08
C ILE A 24 -3.33 -17.26 -2.45
N GLY A 25 -3.16 -16.48 -3.52
CA GLY A 25 -3.13 -17.01 -4.89
C GLY A 25 -2.64 -15.95 -5.88
N HIS A 26 -1.93 -16.42 -6.90
CA HIS A 26 -1.46 -15.58 -8.00
C HIS A 26 -1.43 -16.41 -9.27
N GLU A 27 -2.16 -15.96 -10.30
CA GLU A 27 -2.16 -16.57 -11.63
C GLU A 27 -2.23 -15.47 -12.69
N GLY A 28 -1.20 -15.36 -13.51
CA GLY A 28 -1.06 -14.25 -14.46
C GLY A 28 -1.10 -12.90 -13.76
N GLY A 29 -1.96 -12.00 -14.23
CA GLY A 29 -2.20 -10.69 -13.60
C GLY A 29 -3.26 -10.70 -12.49
N ARG A 30 -3.82 -11.86 -12.12
CA ARG A 30 -4.84 -11.97 -11.08
C ARG A 30 -4.25 -12.39 -9.75
N PHE A 31 -4.53 -11.62 -8.72
CA PHE A 31 -4.09 -11.85 -7.35
C PHE A 31 -5.30 -12.12 -6.45
N ALA A 32 -5.19 -13.10 -5.56
CA ALA A 32 -6.19 -13.39 -4.53
C ALA A 32 -5.60 -13.04 -3.16
N ILE A 33 -6.29 -12.19 -2.42
CA ILE A 33 -5.83 -11.66 -1.13
C ILE A 33 -6.85 -11.97 -0.05
N ARG A 34 -6.40 -12.54 1.05
CA ARG A 34 -7.18 -12.72 2.29
C ARG A 34 -7.07 -11.47 3.12
N SER A 35 -8.18 -11.06 3.76
CA SER A 35 -8.22 -9.92 4.67
C SER A 35 -9.17 -10.17 5.84
N ARG A 36 -9.02 -9.38 6.90
CA ARG A 36 -9.95 -9.37 8.03
C ARG A 36 -11.21 -8.54 7.76
N TYR A 37 -11.27 -7.80 6.67
CA TYR A 37 -12.47 -7.05 6.31
C TYR A 37 -13.66 -8.00 6.09
N ALA A 38 -14.81 -7.68 6.67
CA ALA A 38 -16.02 -8.47 6.44
C ALA A 38 -16.39 -8.44 4.94
N ALA A 39 -16.66 -9.60 4.35
CA ALA A 39 -16.94 -9.70 2.90
C ALA A 39 -18.13 -8.79 2.49
N ALA A 40 -19.17 -8.71 3.31
CA ALA A 40 -20.33 -7.83 3.06
C ALA A 40 -19.98 -6.33 3.02
N SER A 41 -18.81 -5.93 3.55
CA SER A 41 -18.33 -4.54 3.54
C SER A 41 -17.57 -4.15 2.28
N ILE A 42 -17.24 -5.12 1.42
CA ILE A 42 -16.47 -4.91 0.17
C ILE A 42 -17.41 -5.14 -1.02
N PRO A 43 -18.05 -4.09 -1.58
CA PRO A 43 -18.81 -4.27 -2.80
C PRO A 43 -17.86 -4.59 -3.98
N PRO A 44 -18.34 -5.36 -4.98
CA PRO A 44 -17.59 -5.53 -6.24
C PRO A 44 -17.22 -4.17 -6.85
N GLY A 45 -15.99 -4.04 -7.32
CA GLY A 45 -15.45 -2.78 -7.81
C GLY A 45 -14.93 -1.81 -6.73
N ALA A 46 -15.00 -2.20 -5.45
CA ALA A 46 -14.42 -1.39 -4.37
C ALA A 46 -12.90 -1.27 -4.55
N SER A 47 -12.37 -0.06 -4.37
CA SER A 47 -10.94 0.17 -4.37
C SER A 47 -10.34 -0.16 -3.01
N ILE A 48 -9.25 -0.92 -3.05
CA ILE A 48 -8.43 -1.28 -1.89
C ILE A 48 -6.97 -1.00 -2.25
N ALA A 49 -6.28 -0.23 -1.42
CA ALA A 49 -4.84 -0.07 -1.55
C ALA A 49 -4.15 -1.33 -1.01
N CYS A 50 -3.37 -1.98 -1.88
CA CYS A 50 -2.57 -3.18 -1.56
C CYS A 50 -1.09 -2.80 -1.66
N ASP A 51 -0.38 -2.75 -0.53
CA ASP A 51 0.95 -2.10 -0.40
C ASP A 51 0.97 -0.72 -1.11
N GLY A 52 -0.11 0.07 -0.94
CA GLY A 52 -0.25 1.40 -1.52
C GLY A 52 -0.71 1.45 -2.99
N CYS A 53 -0.80 0.33 -3.67
CA CYS A 53 -1.32 0.27 -5.03
C CYS A 53 -2.85 0.18 -5.00
N CYS A 54 -3.55 1.15 -5.60
CA CYS A 54 -5.01 1.16 -5.73
C CYS A 54 -5.47 0.06 -6.69
N LEU A 55 -6.16 -0.95 -6.17
CA LEU A 55 -6.67 -2.08 -6.95
C LEU A 55 -8.18 -2.25 -6.71
N SER A 56 -8.91 -2.60 -7.77
CA SER A 56 -10.35 -2.83 -7.69
C SER A 56 -10.66 -4.30 -7.38
N ALA A 57 -11.48 -4.54 -6.35
CA ALA A 57 -11.94 -5.88 -6.00
C ALA A 57 -12.88 -6.42 -7.10
N VAL A 58 -12.49 -7.50 -7.77
CA VAL A 58 -13.25 -8.14 -8.85
C VAL A 58 -14.26 -9.14 -8.27
N THR A 59 -13.78 -10.04 -7.45
CA THR A 59 -14.63 -11.00 -6.71
C THR A 59 -14.35 -10.88 -5.22
N VAL A 60 -15.39 -11.10 -4.42
CA VAL A 60 -15.29 -11.09 -2.97
C VAL A 60 -16.09 -12.26 -2.42
N ARG A 61 -15.48 -13.03 -1.54
CA ARG A 61 -16.16 -14.15 -0.83
C ARG A 61 -15.81 -14.12 0.65
N ALA A 62 -16.68 -14.65 1.46
CA ALA A 62 -16.38 -14.88 2.88
C ALA A 62 -15.22 -15.89 3.02
N ASP A 63 -14.33 -15.65 3.98
CA ASP A 63 -13.24 -16.53 4.35
C ASP A 63 -13.03 -16.46 5.88
N GLY A 64 -13.63 -17.43 6.58
CA GLY A 64 -13.75 -17.36 8.04
C GLY A 64 -14.55 -16.14 8.51
N ALA A 65 -13.99 -15.38 9.44
CA ALA A 65 -14.57 -14.12 9.92
C ALA A 65 -14.29 -12.91 9.01
N GLY A 66 -13.42 -13.07 7.99
CA GLY A 66 -13.00 -12.04 7.06
C GLY A 66 -13.49 -12.29 5.63
N SER A 67 -12.63 -11.97 4.68
CA SER A 67 -12.88 -12.16 3.25
C SER A 67 -11.63 -12.60 2.49
N ALA A 68 -11.86 -13.20 1.34
CA ALA A 68 -10.89 -13.30 0.28
C ALA A 68 -11.44 -12.56 -0.95
N PHE A 69 -10.65 -11.67 -1.51
CA PHE A 69 -11.00 -10.93 -2.71
C PHE A 69 -9.95 -11.11 -3.79
N THR A 70 -10.36 -10.99 -5.05
CA THR A 70 -9.42 -11.00 -6.18
C THR A 70 -9.33 -9.60 -6.79
N VAL A 71 -8.15 -9.31 -7.32
CA VAL A 71 -7.85 -8.08 -8.07
C VAL A 71 -7.16 -8.45 -9.37
N ASP A 72 -7.41 -7.70 -10.43
CA ASP A 72 -6.68 -7.81 -11.70
C ASP A 72 -5.66 -6.66 -11.79
N VAL A 73 -4.40 -7.01 -12.06
CA VAL A 73 -3.27 -6.08 -12.09
C VAL A 73 -2.76 -5.96 -13.51
N SER A 74 -2.65 -4.74 -14.02
CA SER A 74 -2.15 -4.47 -15.36
C SER A 74 -0.63 -4.71 -15.45
N ASN A 75 -0.14 -4.97 -16.68
CA ASN A 75 1.30 -5.08 -16.92
C ASN A 75 2.06 -3.79 -16.56
N GLU A 76 1.44 -2.63 -16.74
CA GLU A 76 1.98 -1.33 -16.30
C GLU A 76 2.22 -1.34 -14.79
N THR A 77 1.19 -1.70 -14.01
CA THR A 77 1.27 -1.78 -12.55
C THR A 77 2.34 -2.80 -12.11
N LEU A 78 2.39 -3.97 -12.73
CA LEU A 78 3.43 -4.98 -12.45
C LEU A 78 4.85 -4.45 -12.70
N SER A 79 5.03 -3.60 -13.72
CA SER A 79 6.34 -3.04 -14.08
C SER A 79 6.79 -1.88 -13.18
N LYS A 80 5.86 -1.15 -12.57
CA LYS A 80 6.13 0.04 -11.75
C LYS A 80 6.14 -0.23 -10.25
N THR A 81 5.69 -1.40 -9.83
CA THR A 81 5.52 -1.77 -8.42
C THR A 81 6.26 -3.06 -8.08
N THR A 82 6.26 -3.42 -6.81
CA THR A 82 6.81 -4.71 -6.34
C THR A 82 5.86 -5.88 -6.60
N LEU A 83 4.62 -5.66 -7.08
CA LEU A 83 3.60 -6.69 -7.23
C LEU A 83 4.05 -7.85 -8.12
N GLY A 84 4.83 -7.56 -9.16
CA GLY A 84 5.35 -8.60 -10.06
C GLY A 84 6.28 -9.63 -9.41
N SER A 85 6.82 -9.32 -8.22
CA SER A 85 7.71 -10.21 -7.44
C SER A 85 7.00 -10.90 -6.26
N TRP A 86 5.71 -10.66 -6.07
CA TRP A 86 4.99 -11.23 -4.93
C TRP A 86 4.87 -12.75 -5.01
N GLN A 87 5.03 -13.40 -3.87
CA GLN A 87 4.89 -14.84 -3.70
C GLN A 87 3.71 -15.15 -2.78
N VAL A 88 2.99 -16.24 -3.02
CA VAL A 88 1.92 -16.72 -2.13
C VAL A 88 2.45 -16.89 -0.70
N GLY A 89 1.67 -16.47 0.28
CA GLY A 89 2.05 -16.38 1.69
C GLY A 89 2.67 -15.04 2.11
N ARG A 90 2.81 -14.08 1.16
CA ARG A 90 3.27 -12.72 1.47
C ARG A 90 2.21 -11.94 2.24
N ASP A 91 2.63 -11.24 3.28
CA ASP A 91 1.83 -10.21 3.94
C ASP A 91 1.74 -8.94 3.09
N VAL A 92 0.56 -8.32 3.06
CA VAL A 92 0.24 -7.13 2.27
C VAL A 92 -0.44 -6.10 3.15
N ASN A 93 0.08 -4.87 3.17
CA ASN A 93 -0.62 -3.75 3.80
C ASN A 93 -1.90 -3.42 3.05
N LEU A 94 -3.02 -3.32 3.77
CA LEU A 94 -4.32 -3.02 3.18
C LEU A 94 -4.91 -1.75 3.79
N GLU A 95 -5.50 -0.93 2.91
CA GLU A 95 -6.31 0.22 3.30
C GLU A 95 -7.55 0.29 2.40
N ARG A 96 -8.72 0.59 2.98
CA ARG A 96 -9.96 0.87 2.23
C ARG A 96 -9.97 2.30 1.74
N ALA A 97 -10.58 2.54 0.59
CA ALA A 97 -10.79 3.90 0.13
C ALA A 97 -11.52 4.75 1.16
N LEU A 98 -11.06 6.00 1.34
CA LEU A 98 -11.63 6.99 2.25
C LEU A 98 -13.08 7.28 1.87
N ARG A 99 -13.95 7.37 2.85
CA ARG A 99 -15.36 7.73 2.68
C ARG A 99 -15.59 9.20 3.08
N ALA A 100 -16.64 9.78 2.56
CA ALA A 100 -17.03 11.11 3.01
C ALA A 100 -17.35 11.10 4.51
N GLY A 101 -16.67 11.96 5.26
CA GLY A 101 -16.78 12.04 6.72
C GLY A 101 -15.73 11.27 7.50
N ASP A 102 -14.92 10.44 6.85
CA ASP A 102 -13.78 9.77 7.52
C ASP A 102 -12.65 10.78 7.83
N GLU A 103 -11.86 10.51 8.86
CA GLU A 103 -10.71 11.33 9.24
C GLU A 103 -9.52 11.13 8.29
N LEU A 104 -8.90 12.23 7.85
CA LEU A 104 -7.64 12.22 7.09
C LEU A 104 -6.45 12.28 8.06
N GLY A 105 -6.17 11.15 8.73
CA GLY A 105 -5.12 11.08 9.76
C GLY A 105 -3.68 10.99 9.21
N GLY A 106 -3.51 10.67 7.92
CA GLY A 106 -2.20 10.63 7.24
C GLY A 106 -2.06 11.80 6.25
N HIS A 107 -2.00 11.50 4.96
CA HIS A 107 -2.03 12.51 3.89
C HIS A 107 -2.90 11.99 2.72
N ILE A 108 -3.12 12.81 1.70
CA ILE A 108 -3.86 12.39 0.52
C ILE A 108 -3.00 11.45 -0.32
N VAL A 109 -3.44 10.20 -0.43
CA VAL A 109 -2.77 9.14 -1.20
C VAL A 109 -3.70 8.67 -2.31
N SER A 110 -3.24 8.76 -3.56
CA SER A 110 -4.04 8.33 -4.73
C SER A 110 -4.00 6.82 -4.96
N GLY A 111 -2.98 6.15 -4.45
CA GLY A 111 -2.72 4.74 -4.75
C GLY A 111 -2.11 4.49 -6.13
N HIS A 112 -1.65 5.53 -6.80
CA HIS A 112 -0.92 5.46 -8.06
C HIS A 112 0.58 5.48 -7.76
N VAL A 113 1.21 4.30 -7.79
CA VAL A 113 2.61 4.13 -7.39
C VAL A 113 3.54 4.73 -8.45
N ASP A 114 4.42 5.63 -8.01
CA ASP A 114 5.36 6.33 -8.89
C ASP A 114 6.62 5.50 -9.20
N GLY A 115 6.99 4.58 -8.32
CA GLY A 115 8.16 3.72 -8.48
C GLY A 115 8.52 2.93 -7.23
N VAL A 116 9.63 2.22 -7.31
CA VAL A 116 10.14 1.35 -6.24
C VAL A 116 11.41 1.97 -5.65
N ALA A 117 11.39 2.19 -4.34
CA ALA A 117 12.57 2.60 -3.58
C ALA A 117 13.30 1.38 -3.02
N ARG A 118 14.61 1.45 -2.90
CA ARG A 118 15.45 0.42 -2.30
C ARG A 118 15.77 0.78 -0.85
N ILE A 119 15.59 -0.15 0.08
CA ILE A 119 16.05 0.00 1.45
C ILE A 119 17.58 -0.17 1.44
N LEU A 120 18.31 0.83 1.93
CA LEU A 120 19.76 0.82 2.03
C LEU A 120 20.24 0.42 3.42
N ASP A 121 19.50 0.85 4.45
CA ASP A 121 19.87 0.62 5.84
C ASP A 121 18.62 0.66 6.73
N MET A 122 18.63 -0.14 7.77
CA MET A 122 17.63 -0.18 8.83
C MET A 122 18.33 -0.31 10.18
N ARG A 123 18.20 0.71 11.06
CA ARG A 123 18.87 0.71 12.35
C ARG A 123 17.95 1.18 13.48
N PRO A 124 18.08 0.61 14.68
CA PRO A 124 17.35 1.09 15.87
C PRO A 124 17.61 2.58 16.13
N ASP A 125 16.57 3.30 16.55
CA ASP A 125 16.61 4.68 16.98
C ASP A 125 15.68 4.83 18.20
N GLY A 126 16.20 4.50 19.38
CA GLY A 126 15.39 4.26 20.57
C GLY A 126 14.44 3.10 20.38
N GLU A 127 13.15 3.33 20.60
CA GLU A 127 12.09 2.33 20.35
C GLU A 127 11.63 2.32 18.88
N SER A 128 12.10 3.27 18.09
CA SER A 128 11.77 3.42 16.66
C SER A 128 12.82 2.73 15.78
N LEU A 129 12.52 2.63 14.50
CA LEU A 129 13.43 2.11 13.49
C LEU A 129 13.70 3.18 12.43
N ARG A 130 14.95 3.59 12.32
CA ARG A 130 15.40 4.49 11.26
C ARG A 130 15.62 3.70 9.98
N VAL A 131 15.01 4.14 8.88
CA VAL A 131 15.15 3.51 7.57
C VAL A 131 15.72 4.52 6.58
N LEU A 132 16.79 4.16 5.93
CA LEU A 132 17.39 4.90 4.82
C LEU A 132 16.99 4.24 3.50
N LEU A 133 16.44 5.03 2.59
CA LEU A 133 15.97 4.56 1.28
C LEU A 133 16.65 5.31 0.15
N GLU A 134 16.75 4.66 -0.99
CA GLU A 134 17.18 5.23 -2.26
C GLU A 134 16.06 5.08 -3.28
N LEU A 135 15.71 6.17 -3.93
CA LEU A 135 14.67 6.22 -4.95
C LEU A 135 15.26 6.45 -6.34
N PRO A 136 14.54 6.12 -7.41
CA PRO A 136 14.92 6.47 -8.77
C PRO A 136 15.16 7.98 -8.93
N LEU A 137 16.18 8.36 -9.70
CA LEU A 137 16.59 9.76 -9.85
C LEU A 137 15.46 10.71 -10.25
N HIS A 138 14.55 10.26 -11.11
CA HIS A 138 13.42 11.07 -11.58
C HIS A 138 12.39 11.39 -10.49
N LEU A 139 12.39 10.66 -9.37
CA LEU A 139 11.51 10.90 -8.23
C LEU A 139 12.13 11.84 -7.18
N ALA A 140 13.46 12.06 -7.22
CA ALA A 140 14.15 12.89 -6.24
C ALA A 140 13.56 14.31 -6.07
N PRO A 141 13.12 15.01 -7.13
CA PRO A 141 12.55 16.35 -7.00
C PRO A 141 11.23 16.42 -6.20
N TYR A 142 10.55 15.30 -6.01
CA TYR A 142 9.24 15.23 -5.36
C TYR A 142 9.33 14.85 -3.87
N VAL A 143 10.53 14.55 -3.36
CA VAL A 143 10.73 14.19 -1.95
C VAL A 143 11.46 15.31 -1.23
N ALA A 144 10.83 15.87 -0.21
CA ALA A 144 11.36 17.00 0.54
C ALA A 144 11.41 16.69 2.05
N PRO A 145 12.39 17.21 2.81
CA PRO A 145 12.42 17.11 4.26
C PRO A 145 11.12 17.65 4.87
N LYS A 146 10.57 16.91 5.85
CA LYS A 146 9.28 17.19 6.49
C LYS A 146 8.04 17.04 5.60
N GLY A 147 8.23 16.65 4.33
CA GLY A 147 7.13 16.23 3.46
C GLY A 147 6.58 14.85 3.86
N SER A 148 5.46 14.48 3.24
CA SER A 148 4.86 13.14 3.41
C SER A 148 5.20 12.25 2.23
N VAL A 149 5.41 10.97 2.50
CA VAL A 149 5.60 9.91 1.50
C VAL A 149 4.78 8.69 1.88
N ALA A 150 4.15 8.05 0.91
CA ALA A 150 3.51 6.76 1.11
C ALA A 150 4.49 5.65 0.67
N LEU A 151 4.92 4.81 1.60
CA LEU A 151 5.77 3.66 1.34
C LEU A 151 5.03 2.37 1.67
N ASP A 152 4.83 1.50 0.68
CA ASP A 152 3.95 0.32 0.78
C ASP A 152 2.60 0.68 1.43
N GLY A 153 2.01 1.79 0.99
CA GLY A 153 0.76 2.33 1.48
C GLY A 153 0.83 3.06 2.83
N THR A 154 1.97 3.01 3.53
CA THR A 154 2.11 3.64 4.85
C THR A 154 2.49 5.10 4.72
N SER A 155 1.70 6.02 5.29
CA SER A 155 2.00 7.44 5.37
C SER A 155 3.15 7.69 6.35
N LEU A 156 4.23 8.28 5.87
CA LEU A 156 5.43 8.53 6.66
C LEU A 156 5.94 9.95 6.42
N THR A 157 6.56 10.51 7.45
CA THR A 157 7.25 11.80 7.36
C THR A 157 8.69 11.60 6.90
N VAL A 158 9.10 12.32 5.87
CA VAL A 158 10.49 12.37 5.42
C VAL A 158 11.32 13.17 6.42
N ASN A 159 12.41 12.60 6.91
CA ASN A 159 13.29 13.27 7.87
C ASN A 159 14.38 14.11 7.16
N GLU A 160 15.27 13.46 6.45
CA GLU A 160 16.34 14.09 5.65
C GLU A 160 16.29 13.63 4.20
N VAL A 161 16.82 14.45 3.32
CA VAL A 161 17.00 14.14 1.89
C VAL A 161 18.41 14.52 1.47
N ALA A 162 19.08 13.62 0.76
CA ALA A 162 20.41 13.82 0.19
C ALA A 162 20.47 13.21 -1.22
N GLY A 163 20.25 14.02 -2.25
CA GLY A 163 20.17 13.55 -3.64
C GLY A 163 19.00 12.58 -3.83
N THR A 164 19.29 11.33 -4.20
CA THR A 164 18.31 10.26 -4.34
C THR A 164 18.01 9.52 -3.03
N ARG A 165 18.64 9.88 -1.92
CA ARG A 165 18.49 9.20 -0.64
C ARG A 165 17.65 10.03 0.30
N PHE A 166 16.78 9.36 1.04
CA PHE A 166 15.97 9.99 2.08
C PHE A 166 15.77 9.03 3.25
N GLY A 167 15.50 9.59 4.41
CA GLY A 167 15.25 8.82 5.62
C GLY A 167 13.84 8.99 6.14
N VAL A 168 13.31 7.93 6.74
CA VAL A 168 12.08 7.95 7.53
C VAL A 168 12.32 7.31 8.88
N ASN A 169 11.46 7.60 9.86
CA ASN A 169 11.52 6.97 11.16
C ASN A 169 10.20 6.25 11.45
N LEU A 170 10.26 4.95 11.71
CA LEU A 170 9.12 4.10 11.96
C LEU A 170 8.91 3.95 13.46
N ILE A 171 7.83 4.50 13.99
CA ILE A 171 7.47 4.40 15.40
C ILE A 171 6.90 3.00 15.72
N PRO A 172 6.87 2.56 17.00
CA PRO A 172 6.45 1.21 17.36
C PRO A 172 5.09 0.79 16.82
N VAL A 173 4.10 1.70 16.81
CA VAL A 173 2.77 1.41 16.26
C VAL A 173 2.83 1.11 14.76
N THR A 174 3.65 1.81 13.99
CA THR A 174 3.85 1.54 12.55
C THR A 174 4.47 0.16 12.34
N LEU A 175 5.47 -0.19 13.13
CA LEU A 175 6.14 -1.50 13.04
C LEU A 175 5.20 -2.66 13.37
N THR A 176 4.24 -2.46 14.26
CA THR A 176 3.30 -3.52 14.68
C THR A 176 2.07 -3.62 13.79
N GLN A 177 1.60 -2.51 13.23
CA GLN A 177 0.35 -2.45 12.46
C GLN A 177 0.55 -2.53 10.95
N THR A 178 1.80 -2.60 10.48
CA THR A 178 2.13 -2.70 9.07
C THR A 178 3.16 -3.80 8.82
N THR A 179 3.39 -4.12 7.55
CA THR A 179 4.43 -5.08 7.14
C THR A 179 5.85 -4.57 7.40
N TRP A 180 6.03 -3.31 7.78
CA TRP A 180 7.35 -2.70 8.01
C TRP A 180 8.15 -3.37 9.12
N GLY A 181 7.50 -3.86 10.17
CA GLY A 181 8.19 -4.59 11.25
C GLY A 181 8.82 -5.92 10.84
N ARG A 182 8.53 -6.42 9.62
CA ARG A 182 9.04 -7.69 9.07
C ARG A 182 10.03 -7.48 7.93
N LYS A 183 10.23 -6.22 7.46
CA LYS A 183 11.17 -5.91 6.38
C LYS A 183 12.62 -6.01 6.86
N LYS A 184 13.50 -6.26 5.90
CA LYS A 184 14.95 -6.28 6.06
C LYS A 184 15.58 -5.47 4.94
N PRO A 185 16.81 -4.94 5.13
CA PRO A 185 17.60 -4.33 4.05
C PRO A 185 17.81 -5.25 2.88
#